data_bdbcab51c0b94774fb4462d7e57f8ab8
#
_entry.id   bdbcab51c0b94774fb4462d7e57f8ab8
#
_cell.length_a   1.000
_cell.length_b   1.000
_cell.length_c   1.000
_cell.angle_alpha   90.00
_cell.angle_beta   90.00
_cell.angle_gamma   90.00
#
_symmetry.space_group_name_H-M   'P 1'
#
loop_
_entity.id
_entity.type
_entity.pdbx_description
1 polymer ?
#
loop_
_entity_poly.entity_id
_entity_poly.type
_entity_poly.pdbx_seq_one_letter_code
_entity_poly.pdbx_strand_id
1 'polypeptide(L)'
;MTLRLAVCSALFLSAAASAQPLASVSPEKAGFSASGLERIDKFFEREIAADRVPGAVVAIARDGKLVHYKAYGYLNKANNEQMPLDAIFQLASMTKIMTSVGALTLNEQGRLPLKSQLDEYLPAFENKKVGTVTSTGEIITEPAEPIFIHDLFRHTSGIVYGGRGKTPIHKLYPGGSATAAAEYTGEEFIAKLGPLPLLYQPGTVWDYSFSTDVLGLVVEKVSGKQLGGYLKEAVWDKVKMPDTTFEVSDENRKRIARPLPKDPITGRDQRIASLDKKMKFHCGGACAYATVGDYLRFGQMLLDGGIIDGNRVLSPKTVAVMTSDHLGPDIKNQVAGTEPHRDGYGFGLGVAVRLHDGVAATPGSKGDYTWNGANGTSFWADPQERLVVVVGTAAPGQIRKYYREQMGALVYGAMTELRDESTK
;
A
#
# COMPACT_ATOMS: atom_id res chain seq x y z
N MET A 1 -30.29 59.63 -28.67
CA MET A 1 -30.48 59.05 -27.34
C MET A 1 -30.35 57.56 -27.47
N THR A 2 -29.12 57.04 -27.34
CA THR A 2 -28.74 55.62 -27.62
C THR A 2 -28.52 54.91 -26.30
N LEU A 3 -29.42 53.97 -25.95
CA LEU A 3 -29.37 53.17 -24.74
C LEU A 3 -28.38 52.03 -24.92
N ARG A 4 -27.25 52.04 -24.16
CA ARG A 4 -26.30 50.93 -24.10
C ARG A 4 -26.77 49.95 -23.01
N LEU A 5 -27.19 48.73 -23.43
CA LEU A 5 -27.37 47.60 -22.55
C LEU A 5 -25.97 47.05 -22.16
N ALA A 6 -25.66 47.08 -20.86
CA ALA A 6 -24.54 46.35 -20.31
C ALA A 6 -24.98 44.92 -19.98
N VAL A 7 -24.40 43.95 -20.68
CA VAL A 7 -24.57 42.52 -20.36
C VAL A 7 -23.52 42.14 -19.31
N CYS A 8 -23.92 41.96 -18.07
CA CYS A 8 -23.09 41.35 -17.04
C CYS A 8 -23.08 39.82 -17.23
N SER A 9 -22.01 39.30 -17.81
CA SER A 9 -21.76 37.85 -17.81
C SER A 9 -21.28 37.42 -16.43
N ALA A 10 -22.14 36.79 -15.65
CA ALA A 10 -21.75 36.12 -14.43
C ALA A 10 -21.05 34.80 -14.79
N LEU A 11 -19.72 34.75 -14.60
CA LEU A 11 -18.97 33.53 -14.63
C LEU A 11 -19.33 32.69 -13.39
N PHE A 12 -20.17 31.69 -13.57
CA PHE A 12 -20.33 30.61 -12.59
C PHE A 12 -19.08 29.74 -12.67
N LEU A 13 -18.11 29.93 -11.75
CA LEU A 13 -17.14 28.91 -11.43
C LEU A 13 -17.89 27.76 -10.72
N SER A 14 -18.28 26.74 -11.48
CA SER A 14 -18.68 25.50 -10.88
C SER A 14 -17.44 24.84 -10.29
N ALA A 15 -17.22 24.95 -8.98
CA ALA A 15 -16.36 24.06 -8.26
C ALA A 15 -16.90 22.64 -8.49
N ALA A 16 -16.18 21.84 -9.28
CA ALA A 16 -16.49 20.43 -9.41
C ALA A 16 -16.35 19.83 -8.01
N ALA A 17 -17.48 19.60 -7.33
CA ALA A 17 -17.48 18.85 -6.08
C ALA A 17 -16.89 17.48 -6.41
N SER A 18 -15.73 17.17 -5.82
CA SER A 18 -15.13 15.85 -5.93
C SER A 18 -16.19 14.82 -5.51
N ALA A 19 -16.54 13.94 -6.42
CA ALA A 19 -17.55 12.91 -6.14
C ALA A 19 -17.06 12.07 -4.95
N GLN A 20 -17.95 11.85 -3.97
CA GLN A 20 -17.59 11.03 -2.81
C GLN A 20 -17.25 9.60 -3.26
N PRO A 21 -16.23 8.95 -2.69
CA PRO A 21 -15.78 7.65 -3.15
C PRO A 21 -16.83 6.53 -2.95
N LEU A 22 -17.68 6.67 -1.92
CA LEU A 22 -18.78 5.78 -1.58
C LEU A 22 -19.98 6.61 -1.08
N ALA A 23 -21.17 6.02 -1.06
CA ALA A 23 -22.36 6.66 -0.49
C ALA A 23 -22.19 6.88 1.02
N SER A 24 -22.50 8.09 1.51
CA SER A 24 -22.38 8.43 2.93
C SER A 24 -23.54 7.90 3.77
N VAL A 25 -23.24 7.67 5.04
CA VAL A 25 -24.23 7.32 6.07
C VAL A 25 -23.88 8.08 7.36
N SER A 26 -24.88 8.35 8.22
CA SER A 26 -24.57 8.92 9.54
C SER A 26 -23.82 7.91 10.41
N PRO A 27 -22.89 8.36 11.29
CA PRO A 27 -22.11 7.48 12.15
C PRO A 27 -22.97 6.46 12.91
N GLU A 28 -24.06 6.91 13.51
CA GLU A 28 -24.93 6.07 14.35
C GLU A 28 -25.58 4.93 13.56
N LYS A 29 -25.98 5.18 12.30
CA LYS A 29 -26.54 4.14 11.44
C LYS A 29 -25.51 3.10 10.99
N ALA A 30 -24.23 3.45 11.09
CA ALA A 30 -23.12 2.56 10.80
C ALA A 30 -22.51 1.93 12.07
N GLY A 31 -23.12 2.13 13.25
CA GLY A 31 -22.62 1.63 14.52
C GLY A 31 -21.37 2.37 15.03
N PHE A 32 -21.29 3.67 14.77
CA PHE A 32 -20.26 4.55 15.31
C PHE A 32 -20.85 5.69 16.13
N SER A 33 -20.12 6.15 17.13
CA SER A 33 -20.44 7.37 17.87
C SER A 33 -19.85 8.58 17.14
N ALA A 34 -20.67 9.60 16.86
CA ALA A 34 -20.18 10.87 16.31
C ALA A 34 -19.11 11.50 17.22
N SER A 35 -19.31 11.53 18.53
CA SER A 35 -18.31 12.01 19.49
C SER A 35 -17.04 11.16 19.53
N GLY A 36 -17.16 9.86 19.22
CA GLY A 36 -16.03 8.95 19.03
C GLY A 36 -15.18 9.36 17.81
N LEU A 37 -15.81 9.64 16.69
CA LEU A 37 -15.14 10.09 15.48
C LEU A 37 -14.52 11.50 15.62
N GLU A 38 -15.13 12.40 16.40
CA GLU A 38 -14.54 13.70 16.73
C GLU A 38 -13.19 13.59 17.44
N ARG A 39 -12.89 12.47 18.10
CA ARG A 39 -11.55 12.24 18.67
C ARG A 39 -10.47 12.13 17.59
N ILE A 40 -10.83 11.69 16.39
CA ILE A 40 -9.93 11.69 15.22
C ILE A 40 -9.65 13.12 14.78
N ASP A 41 -10.68 13.98 14.73
CA ASP A 41 -10.53 15.39 14.40
C ASP A 41 -9.57 16.08 15.39
N LYS A 42 -9.84 15.95 16.69
CA LYS A 42 -9.01 16.52 17.77
C LYS A 42 -7.58 15.96 17.78
N PHE A 43 -7.41 14.70 17.41
CA PHE A 43 -6.09 14.08 17.29
C PHE A 43 -5.27 14.79 16.21
N PHE A 44 -5.79 14.89 14.98
CA PHE A 44 -5.05 15.54 13.89
C PHE A 44 -4.86 17.03 14.13
N GLU A 45 -5.85 17.75 14.65
CA GLU A 45 -5.72 19.17 15.03
C GLU A 45 -4.53 19.38 15.98
N ARG A 46 -4.43 18.57 17.05
CA ARG A 46 -3.33 18.62 18.01
C ARG A 46 -1.98 18.29 17.38
N GLU A 47 -1.90 17.22 16.58
CA GLU A 47 -0.63 16.76 15.98
C GLU A 47 -0.12 17.76 14.92
N ILE A 48 -1.03 18.40 14.18
CA ILE A 48 -0.71 19.44 13.19
C ILE A 48 -0.25 20.72 13.88
N ALA A 49 -0.96 21.14 14.95
CA ALA A 49 -0.59 22.32 15.74
C ALA A 49 0.78 22.16 16.43
N ALA A 50 1.16 20.93 16.78
CA ALA A 50 2.45 20.58 17.38
C ALA A 50 3.57 20.31 16.35
N ASP A 51 3.38 20.58 15.07
CA ASP A 51 4.33 20.31 13.98
C ASP A 51 4.78 18.83 13.89
N ARG A 52 3.91 17.90 14.25
CA ARG A 52 4.23 16.46 14.22
C ARG A 52 3.81 15.80 12.92
N VAL A 53 2.77 16.30 12.25
CA VAL A 53 2.30 15.86 10.94
C VAL A 53 1.93 17.08 10.09
N PRO A 54 2.21 17.09 8.76
CA PRO A 54 1.83 18.23 7.94
C PRO A 54 0.31 18.35 7.76
N GLY A 55 -0.34 17.23 7.54
CA GLY A 55 -1.76 17.08 7.31
C GLY A 55 -2.11 15.65 6.97
N ALA A 56 -3.39 15.35 6.89
CA ALA A 56 -3.89 14.02 6.57
C ALA A 56 -5.23 14.07 5.83
N VAL A 57 -5.55 12.99 5.12
CA VAL A 57 -6.92 12.65 4.69
C VAL A 57 -7.25 11.30 5.32
N VAL A 58 -8.41 11.19 5.96
CA VAL A 58 -8.90 9.97 6.60
C VAL A 58 -10.22 9.57 6.00
N ALA A 59 -10.32 8.32 5.58
CA ALA A 59 -11.57 7.71 5.12
C ALA A 59 -11.88 6.43 5.90
N ILE A 60 -13.10 6.32 6.39
CA ILE A 60 -13.62 5.15 7.10
C ILE A 60 -14.93 4.76 6.44
N ALA A 61 -15.04 3.52 5.98
CA ALA A 61 -16.27 2.94 5.45
C ALA A 61 -16.64 1.68 6.22
N ARG A 62 -17.94 1.49 6.48
CA ARG A 62 -18.52 0.28 7.06
C ARG A 62 -19.72 -0.17 6.25
N ASP A 63 -19.83 -1.46 5.96
CA ASP A 63 -20.89 -2.02 5.10
C ASP A 63 -21.00 -1.32 3.73
N GLY A 64 -19.86 -0.98 3.12
CA GLY A 64 -19.81 -0.28 1.83
C GLY A 64 -20.28 1.17 1.87
N LYS A 65 -20.44 1.76 3.05
CA LYS A 65 -20.88 3.15 3.22
C LYS A 65 -19.86 4.00 3.95
N LEU A 66 -19.68 5.23 3.47
CA LEU A 66 -18.74 6.19 4.01
C LEU A 66 -19.27 6.76 5.33
N VAL A 67 -18.54 6.51 6.42
CA VAL A 67 -18.86 6.97 7.79
C VAL A 67 -18.10 8.25 8.13
N HIS A 68 -16.84 8.34 7.64
CA HIS A 68 -15.97 9.48 7.88
C HIS A 68 -15.09 9.72 6.67
N TYR A 69 -15.03 10.97 6.19
CA TYR A 69 -14.15 11.36 5.09
C TYR A 69 -13.77 12.81 5.24
N LYS A 70 -12.58 13.08 5.81
CA LYS A 70 -12.13 14.42 6.15
C LYS A 70 -10.66 14.63 5.80
N ALA A 71 -10.35 15.89 5.48
CA ALA A 71 -8.99 16.39 5.32
C ALA A 71 -8.61 17.30 6.49
N TYR A 72 -7.35 17.27 6.90
CA TYR A 72 -6.80 17.98 8.03
C TYR A 72 -5.47 18.64 7.65
N GLY A 73 -5.26 19.87 8.10
CA GLY A 73 -3.99 20.58 7.98
C GLY A 73 -3.59 20.91 6.55
N TYR A 74 -2.35 20.64 6.22
CA TYR A 74 -1.70 21.18 5.02
C TYR A 74 -1.29 20.09 4.03
N LEU A 75 -1.54 20.37 2.75
CA LEU A 75 -0.94 19.65 1.61
C LEU A 75 0.57 19.93 1.54
N ASN A 76 0.91 21.20 1.70
CA ASN A 76 2.27 21.71 1.78
C ASN A 76 2.34 22.81 2.85
N LYS A 77 2.86 22.46 4.03
CA LYS A 77 2.89 23.40 5.17
C LYS A 77 3.85 24.57 4.91
N ALA A 78 4.94 24.37 4.17
CA ALA A 78 5.89 25.44 3.86
C ALA A 78 5.26 26.59 3.04
N ASN A 79 4.24 26.27 2.23
CA ASN A 79 3.51 27.23 1.41
C ASN A 79 2.14 27.62 2.00
N ASN A 80 1.79 27.12 3.18
CA ASN A 80 0.46 27.30 3.81
C ASN A 80 -0.71 26.79 2.93
N GLU A 81 -0.45 25.78 2.08
CA GLU A 81 -1.46 25.15 1.21
C GLU A 81 -2.30 24.16 2.01
N GLN A 82 -3.61 24.38 2.09
CA GLN A 82 -4.52 23.52 2.85
C GLN A 82 -4.67 22.14 2.20
N MET A 83 -4.85 21.09 3.01
CA MET A 83 -5.06 19.72 2.54
C MET A 83 -6.44 19.58 1.89
N PRO A 84 -6.56 19.29 0.59
CA PRO A 84 -7.84 18.99 -0.03
C PRO A 84 -8.19 17.50 0.13
N LEU A 85 -9.48 17.15 0.02
CA LEU A 85 -9.93 15.75 0.09
C LEU A 85 -9.37 14.88 -1.03
N ASP A 86 -9.11 15.48 -2.18
CA ASP A 86 -8.56 14.85 -3.37
C ASP A 86 -7.02 14.93 -3.46
N ALA A 87 -6.36 15.18 -2.33
CA ALA A 87 -4.90 15.14 -2.23
C ALA A 87 -4.35 13.79 -2.70
N ILE A 88 -3.28 13.83 -3.47
CA ILE A 88 -2.58 12.66 -4.00
C ILE A 88 -1.42 12.31 -3.06
N PHE A 89 -1.36 11.06 -2.65
CA PHE A 89 -0.29 10.55 -1.79
C PHE A 89 0.58 9.54 -2.54
N GLN A 90 1.89 9.64 -2.34
CA GLN A 90 2.80 8.59 -2.77
C GLN A 90 2.63 7.39 -1.83
N LEU A 91 2.10 6.30 -2.38
CA LEU A 91 1.60 5.15 -1.61
C LEU A 91 2.71 4.32 -0.97
N ALA A 92 3.96 4.44 -1.47
CA ALA A 92 5.02 3.52 -1.10
C ALA A 92 4.52 2.06 -1.15
N SER A 93 4.72 1.29 -0.10
CA SER A 93 4.45 -0.15 -0.09
C SER A 93 2.97 -0.54 -0.20
N MET A 94 2.03 0.37 -0.07
CA MET A 94 0.62 0.08 -0.39
C MET A 94 0.43 -0.25 -1.88
N THR A 95 1.36 0.13 -2.76
CA THR A 95 1.45 -0.29 -4.16
C THR A 95 1.42 -1.81 -4.30
N LYS A 96 2.05 -2.55 -3.37
CA LYS A 96 2.18 -4.01 -3.42
C LYS A 96 0.85 -4.74 -3.50
N ILE A 97 -0.16 -4.25 -2.77
CA ILE A 97 -1.49 -4.90 -2.76
C ILE A 97 -2.11 -4.80 -4.17
N MET A 98 -2.00 -3.64 -4.82
CA MET A 98 -2.52 -3.45 -6.18
C MET A 98 -1.75 -4.30 -7.21
N THR A 99 -0.43 -4.39 -7.07
CA THR A 99 0.41 -5.26 -7.91
C THR A 99 0.02 -6.73 -7.74
N SER A 100 -0.20 -7.17 -6.50
CA SER A 100 -0.66 -8.54 -6.21
C SER A 100 -2.05 -8.81 -6.81
N VAL A 101 -3.00 -7.88 -6.66
CA VAL A 101 -4.33 -8.02 -7.30
C VAL A 101 -4.19 -8.12 -8.82
N GLY A 102 -3.38 -7.28 -9.46
CA GLY A 102 -3.12 -7.38 -10.89
C GLY A 102 -2.51 -8.73 -11.30
N ALA A 103 -1.53 -9.23 -10.56
CA ALA A 103 -0.96 -10.55 -10.83
C ALA A 103 -1.99 -11.69 -10.63
N LEU A 104 -2.87 -11.57 -9.63
CA LEU A 104 -3.96 -12.53 -9.40
C LEU A 104 -5.02 -12.51 -10.51
N THR A 105 -5.26 -11.38 -11.20
CA THR A 105 -6.12 -11.40 -12.40
C THR A 105 -5.53 -12.24 -13.53
N LEU A 106 -4.19 -12.27 -13.68
CA LEU A 106 -3.50 -13.16 -14.62
C LEU A 106 -3.55 -14.63 -14.17
N ASN A 107 -3.49 -14.87 -12.86
CA ASN A 107 -3.65 -16.21 -12.31
C ASN A 107 -5.06 -16.76 -12.60
N GLU A 108 -6.13 -15.98 -12.37
CA GLU A 108 -7.50 -16.39 -12.72
C GLU A 108 -7.70 -16.67 -14.21
N GLN A 109 -6.92 -16.00 -15.08
CA GLN A 109 -6.90 -16.26 -16.51
C GLN A 109 -6.08 -17.52 -16.91
N GLY A 110 -5.49 -18.22 -15.95
CA GLY A 110 -4.60 -19.36 -16.20
C GLY A 110 -3.23 -18.99 -16.81
N ARG A 111 -2.88 -17.70 -16.83
CA ARG A 111 -1.67 -17.17 -17.48
C ARG A 111 -0.48 -17.02 -16.52
N LEU A 112 -0.71 -17.05 -15.21
CA LEU A 112 0.32 -16.94 -14.18
C LEU A 112 0.05 -17.91 -13.02
N PRO A 113 0.34 -19.23 -13.19
CA PRO A 113 0.18 -20.20 -12.11
C PRO A 113 1.12 -19.88 -10.94
N LEU A 114 0.63 -20.01 -9.71
CA LEU A 114 1.43 -19.69 -8.50
C LEU A 114 2.63 -20.63 -8.31
N LYS A 115 2.57 -21.85 -8.85
CA LYS A 115 3.63 -22.85 -8.79
C LYS A 115 4.58 -22.85 -9.99
N SER A 116 4.41 -21.94 -10.95
CA SER A 116 5.41 -21.72 -11.99
C SER A 116 6.69 -21.16 -11.37
N GLN A 117 7.83 -21.55 -11.92
CA GLN A 117 9.15 -21.05 -11.51
C GLN A 117 9.37 -19.65 -12.07
N LEU A 118 10.08 -18.80 -11.33
CA LEU A 118 10.34 -17.42 -11.72
C LEU A 118 11.15 -17.32 -13.01
N ASP A 119 12.11 -18.22 -13.21
CA ASP A 119 12.99 -18.24 -14.36
C ASP A 119 12.28 -18.58 -15.69
N GLU A 120 11.10 -19.22 -15.65
CA GLU A 120 10.25 -19.38 -16.82
C GLU A 120 9.84 -18.03 -17.44
N TYR A 121 9.71 -16.97 -16.61
CA TYR A 121 9.33 -15.63 -17.03
C TYR A 121 10.53 -14.69 -17.15
N LEU A 122 11.47 -14.81 -16.22
CA LEU A 122 12.66 -13.96 -16.07
C LEU A 122 13.93 -14.84 -15.98
N PRO A 123 14.52 -15.24 -17.13
CA PRO A 123 15.68 -16.15 -17.18
C PRO A 123 16.90 -15.72 -16.35
N ALA A 124 17.03 -14.44 -16.02
CA ALA A 124 18.10 -13.95 -15.15
C ALA A 124 18.07 -14.55 -13.72
N PHE A 125 16.96 -15.19 -13.33
CA PHE A 125 16.83 -15.91 -12.05
C PHE A 125 17.08 -17.42 -12.15
N GLU A 126 17.52 -17.91 -13.29
CA GLU A 126 17.97 -19.29 -13.45
C GLU A 126 19.22 -19.57 -12.61
N ASN A 127 19.36 -20.79 -12.10
CA ASN A 127 20.53 -21.24 -11.34
C ASN A 127 20.93 -20.34 -10.16
N LYS A 128 19.93 -19.80 -9.43
CA LYS A 128 20.17 -18.98 -8.26
C LYS A 128 20.98 -19.71 -7.19
N LYS A 129 21.69 -18.94 -6.39
CA LYS A 129 22.47 -19.41 -5.25
C LYS A 129 22.01 -18.74 -3.97
N VAL A 130 22.07 -19.44 -2.86
CA VAL A 130 21.93 -18.90 -1.51
C VAL A 130 23.31 -18.59 -0.94
N GLY A 131 23.46 -17.44 -0.31
CA GLY A 131 24.69 -17.03 0.33
C GLY A 131 24.66 -17.20 1.85
N THR A 132 25.74 -17.74 2.40
CA THR A 132 26.02 -17.77 3.84
C THR A 132 27.23 -16.89 4.13
N VAL A 133 27.13 -16.06 5.17
CA VAL A 133 28.22 -15.17 5.59
C VAL A 133 29.03 -15.88 6.67
N THR A 134 30.35 -16.09 6.42
CA THR A 134 31.26 -16.67 7.40
C THR A 134 31.56 -15.73 8.56
N SER A 135 32.21 -16.22 9.60
CA SER A 135 32.69 -15.41 10.72
C SER A 135 33.70 -14.33 10.32
N THR A 136 34.41 -14.53 9.18
CA THR A 136 35.32 -13.56 8.57
C THR A 136 34.63 -12.53 7.67
N GLY A 137 33.32 -12.68 7.42
CA GLY A 137 32.53 -11.79 6.56
C GLY A 137 32.55 -12.17 5.08
N GLU A 138 33.14 -13.29 4.71
CA GLU A 138 33.14 -13.83 3.37
C GLU A 138 31.76 -14.43 3.03
N ILE A 139 31.34 -14.33 1.76
CA ILE A 139 30.09 -14.95 1.28
C ILE A 139 30.43 -16.27 0.58
N ILE A 140 30.00 -17.37 1.18
CA ILE A 140 30.01 -18.70 0.56
C ILE A 140 28.64 -18.95 -0.05
N THR A 141 28.59 -19.55 -1.24
CA THR A 141 27.32 -19.79 -1.93
C THR A 141 27.13 -21.28 -2.23
N GLU A 142 25.87 -21.71 -2.15
CA GLU A 142 25.40 -23.04 -2.55
C GLU A 142 24.19 -22.89 -3.50
N PRO A 143 23.80 -23.93 -4.26
CA PRO A 143 22.60 -23.89 -5.09
C PRO A 143 21.35 -23.54 -4.28
N ALA A 144 20.48 -22.71 -4.85
CA ALA A 144 19.17 -22.42 -4.29
C ALA A 144 18.12 -23.36 -4.89
N GLU A 145 17.08 -23.65 -4.10
CA GLU A 145 15.83 -24.19 -4.63
C GLU A 145 15.18 -23.19 -5.59
N PRO A 146 14.31 -23.63 -6.52
CA PRO A 146 13.61 -22.74 -7.42
C PRO A 146 12.76 -21.70 -6.69
N ILE A 147 12.75 -20.47 -7.17
CA ILE A 147 11.82 -19.44 -6.71
C ILE A 147 10.50 -19.63 -7.45
N PHE A 148 9.40 -19.84 -6.74
CA PHE A 148 8.07 -19.89 -7.33
C PHE A 148 7.42 -18.51 -7.36
N ILE A 149 6.48 -18.28 -8.28
CA ILE A 149 5.67 -17.06 -8.33
C ILE A 149 4.97 -16.83 -6.97
N HIS A 150 4.53 -17.89 -6.30
CA HIS A 150 3.97 -17.85 -4.95
C HIS A 150 4.91 -17.16 -3.93
N ASP A 151 6.22 -17.41 -4.03
CA ASP A 151 7.21 -16.84 -3.11
C ASP A 151 7.36 -15.32 -3.28
N LEU A 152 7.09 -14.80 -4.48
CA LEU A 152 7.09 -13.35 -4.73
C LEU A 152 5.91 -12.66 -4.04
N PHE A 153 4.72 -13.26 -4.06
CA PHE A 153 3.55 -12.71 -3.38
C PHE A 153 3.72 -12.65 -1.87
N ARG A 154 4.30 -13.69 -1.28
CA ARG A 154 4.40 -13.86 0.16
C ARG A 154 5.77 -13.53 0.76
N HIS A 155 6.67 -12.91 -0.01
CA HIS A 155 8.01 -12.49 0.44
C HIS A 155 8.89 -13.63 1.01
N THR A 156 8.83 -14.81 0.40
CA THR A 156 9.66 -15.97 0.79
C THR A 156 10.67 -16.35 -0.29
N SER A 157 10.94 -15.49 -1.25
CA SER A 157 11.85 -15.73 -2.36
C SER A 157 13.34 -15.77 -1.99
N GLY A 158 13.73 -15.33 -0.80
CA GLY A 158 15.12 -15.14 -0.40
C GLY A 158 15.79 -13.88 -0.96
N ILE A 159 15.14 -13.15 -1.87
CA ILE A 159 15.55 -11.82 -2.32
C ILE A 159 15.38 -10.83 -1.15
N VAL A 160 16.25 -9.83 -1.03
CA VAL A 160 16.18 -8.84 0.08
C VAL A 160 16.23 -7.40 -0.40
N TYR A 161 15.88 -6.45 0.48
CA TYR A 161 16.20 -5.04 0.34
C TYR A 161 17.54 -4.73 1.01
N GLY A 162 18.48 -4.10 0.29
CA GLY A 162 19.77 -3.69 0.85
C GLY A 162 19.64 -2.77 2.06
N GLY A 163 18.63 -1.91 2.07
CA GLY A 163 18.37 -0.96 3.18
C GLY A 163 17.75 -1.56 4.45
N ARG A 164 17.40 -2.87 4.47
CA ARG A 164 16.76 -3.51 5.63
C ARG A 164 17.66 -4.38 6.47
N GLY A 165 18.89 -4.60 6.06
CA GLY A 165 19.85 -5.40 6.80
C GLY A 165 21.28 -4.87 6.72
N LYS A 166 22.18 -5.50 7.46
CA LYS A 166 23.59 -5.08 7.56
C LYS A 166 24.60 -6.14 7.12
N THR A 167 24.12 -7.32 6.71
CA THR A 167 25.02 -8.40 6.28
C THR A 167 25.73 -8.04 4.97
N PRO A 168 26.87 -8.66 4.66
CA PRO A 168 27.51 -8.52 3.35
C PRO A 168 26.58 -8.76 2.16
N ILE A 169 25.63 -9.71 2.26
CA ILE A 169 24.63 -9.98 1.22
C ILE A 169 23.71 -8.78 1.01
N HIS A 170 23.17 -8.17 2.08
CA HIS A 170 22.32 -6.98 1.96
C HIS A 170 23.03 -5.83 1.22
N LYS A 171 24.34 -5.66 1.45
CA LYS A 171 25.12 -4.59 0.81
C LYS A 171 25.28 -4.74 -0.70
N LEU A 172 25.01 -5.91 -1.26
CA LEU A 172 25.02 -6.16 -2.71
C LEU A 172 23.74 -5.64 -3.40
N TYR A 173 22.64 -5.61 -2.65
CA TYR A 173 21.33 -5.23 -3.16
C TYR A 173 21.10 -3.70 -3.11
N PRO A 174 20.27 -3.14 -4.02
CA PRO A 174 19.82 -1.75 -3.92
C PRO A 174 19.08 -1.50 -2.60
N GLY A 175 19.03 -0.24 -2.17
CA GLY A 175 18.48 0.12 -0.86
C GLY A 175 16.97 -0.17 -0.69
N GLY A 176 16.19 -0.03 -1.76
CA GLY A 176 14.74 -0.27 -1.78
C GLY A 176 14.13 0.09 -3.13
N SER A 177 12.81 -0.17 -3.31
CA SER A 177 12.10 -0.06 -4.58
C SER A 177 12.26 1.29 -5.28
N ALA A 178 11.96 2.41 -4.58
CA ALA A 178 12.06 3.74 -5.19
C ALA A 178 13.51 4.12 -5.55
N THR A 179 14.50 3.68 -4.77
CA THR A 179 15.92 3.88 -5.09
C THR A 179 16.29 3.11 -6.33
N ALA A 180 15.92 1.84 -6.42
CA ALA A 180 16.18 1.00 -7.58
C ALA A 180 15.50 1.56 -8.84
N ALA A 181 14.22 1.95 -8.74
CA ALA A 181 13.48 2.50 -9.87
C ALA A 181 14.01 3.86 -10.36
N ALA A 182 14.67 4.64 -9.50
CA ALA A 182 15.33 5.88 -9.89
C ALA A 182 16.69 5.64 -10.60
N GLU A 183 17.33 4.49 -10.33
CA GLU A 183 18.67 4.16 -10.86
C GLU A 183 18.63 3.29 -12.10
N TYR A 184 17.70 2.31 -12.17
CA TYR A 184 17.67 1.25 -13.17
C TYR A 184 16.36 1.29 -13.97
N THR A 185 16.41 0.90 -15.24
CA THR A 185 15.24 0.41 -15.98
C THR A 185 14.81 -0.97 -15.45
N GLY A 186 13.64 -1.49 -15.84
CA GLY A 186 13.21 -2.83 -15.44
C GLY A 186 14.20 -3.92 -15.85
N GLU A 187 14.74 -3.85 -17.06
CA GLU A 187 15.75 -4.79 -17.58
C GLU A 187 17.07 -4.70 -16.79
N GLU A 188 17.58 -3.49 -16.58
CA GLU A 188 18.80 -3.27 -15.78
C GLU A 188 18.63 -3.75 -14.33
N PHE A 189 17.43 -3.55 -13.76
CA PHE A 189 17.11 -4.02 -12.41
C PHE A 189 17.12 -5.55 -12.32
N ILE A 190 16.50 -6.25 -13.28
CA ILE A 190 16.54 -7.71 -13.35
C ILE A 190 17.98 -8.20 -13.56
N ALA A 191 18.73 -7.60 -14.50
CA ALA A 191 20.14 -7.93 -14.74
C ALA A 191 21.01 -7.71 -13.48
N LYS A 192 20.69 -6.67 -12.68
CA LYS A 192 21.37 -6.42 -11.41
C LYS A 192 21.06 -7.48 -10.36
N LEU A 193 19.78 -7.92 -10.22
CA LEU A 193 19.38 -8.88 -9.20
C LEU A 193 19.74 -10.33 -9.55
N GLY A 194 19.77 -10.68 -10.85
CA GLY A 194 20.03 -12.03 -11.32
C GLY A 194 21.27 -12.69 -10.69
N PRO A 195 22.48 -12.12 -10.76
CA PRO A 195 23.68 -12.71 -10.23
C PRO A 195 23.83 -12.65 -8.70
N LEU A 196 23.00 -11.89 -7.98
CA LEU A 196 23.13 -11.71 -6.54
C LEU A 196 22.69 -12.97 -5.78
N PRO A 197 23.42 -13.40 -4.74
CA PRO A 197 23.00 -14.51 -3.90
C PRO A 197 21.74 -14.13 -3.09
N LEU A 198 20.83 -15.08 -2.95
CA LEU A 198 19.71 -15.00 -2.02
C LEU A 198 20.21 -15.04 -0.58
N LEU A 199 19.48 -14.44 0.36
CA LEU A 199 19.83 -14.50 1.78
C LEU A 199 19.31 -15.78 2.44
N TYR A 200 18.22 -16.37 1.92
CA TYR A 200 17.57 -17.57 2.45
C TYR A 200 17.18 -18.49 1.30
N GLN A 201 17.08 -19.79 1.57
CA GLN A 201 16.44 -20.71 0.65
C GLN A 201 14.98 -20.28 0.39
N PRO A 202 14.53 -20.25 -0.88
CA PRO A 202 13.14 -19.94 -1.21
C PRO A 202 12.16 -20.81 -0.41
N GLY A 203 11.07 -20.21 0.03
CA GLY A 203 10.04 -20.92 0.79
C GLY A 203 10.33 -21.13 2.28
N THR A 204 11.47 -20.67 2.83
CA THR A 204 11.86 -20.98 4.22
C THR A 204 11.71 -19.83 5.22
N VAL A 205 11.89 -18.60 4.77
CA VAL A 205 11.83 -17.42 5.64
C VAL A 205 11.02 -16.32 4.98
N TRP A 206 10.09 -15.74 5.70
CA TRP A 206 9.45 -14.50 5.32
C TRP A 206 10.41 -13.34 5.60
N ASP A 207 10.88 -12.67 4.55
CA ASP A 207 11.69 -11.45 4.67
C ASP A 207 11.25 -10.42 3.63
N TYR A 208 10.91 -9.24 4.13
CA TYR A 208 10.38 -8.14 3.33
C TYR A 208 11.40 -7.63 2.31
N SER A 209 11.06 -7.65 1.02
CA SER A 209 12.04 -7.65 -0.07
C SER A 209 11.54 -7.00 -1.37
N PHE A 210 12.39 -7.08 -2.41
CA PHE A 210 12.05 -6.76 -3.80
C PHE A 210 11.07 -7.74 -4.47
N SER A 211 10.59 -8.77 -3.78
CA SER A 211 9.71 -9.80 -4.38
C SER A 211 8.56 -9.20 -5.20
N THR A 212 7.87 -8.17 -4.69
CA THR A 212 6.73 -7.57 -5.41
C THR A 212 7.18 -6.64 -6.57
N ASP A 213 8.39 -6.09 -6.52
CA ASP A 213 8.96 -5.37 -7.67
C ASP A 213 9.23 -6.35 -8.82
N VAL A 214 9.81 -7.51 -8.50
CA VAL A 214 10.03 -8.61 -9.46
C VAL A 214 8.69 -9.14 -9.96
N LEU A 215 7.68 -9.33 -9.09
CA LEU A 215 6.32 -9.73 -9.49
C LEU A 215 5.70 -8.72 -10.48
N GLY A 216 5.91 -7.43 -10.28
CA GLY A 216 5.48 -6.38 -11.22
C GLY A 216 6.07 -6.58 -12.62
N LEU A 217 7.36 -6.91 -12.71
CA LEU A 217 8.04 -7.18 -13.99
C LEU A 217 7.58 -8.53 -14.61
N VAL A 218 7.24 -9.52 -13.79
CA VAL A 218 6.57 -10.74 -14.28
C VAL A 218 5.20 -10.39 -14.88
N VAL A 219 4.42 -9.52 -14.24
CA VAL A 219 3.13 -9.03 -14.78
C VAL A 219 3.35 -8.35 -16.15
N GLU A 220 4.37 -7.51 -16.29
CA GLU A 220 4.72 -6.88 -17.57
C GLU A 220 5.06 -7.94 -18.64
N LYS A 221 5.88 -8.93 -18.29
CA LYS A 221 6.26 -10.02 -19.19
C LYS A 221 5.07 -10.84 -19.67
N VAL A 222 4.17 -11.20 -18.75
CA VAL A 222 2.99 -12.04 -19.06
C VAL A 222 1.91 -11.25 -19.81
N SER A 223 1.68 -9.98 -19.43
CA SER A 223 0.65 -9.15 -20.04
C SER A 223 1.07 -8.53 -21.38
N GLY A 224 2.38 -8.31 -21.58
CA GLY A 224 2.93 -7.54 -22.70
C GLY A 224 2.73 -6.03 -22.55
N LYS A 225 2.36 -5.55 -21.36
CA LYS A 225 2.09 -4.15 -21.05
C LYS A 225 2.95 -3.67 -19.89
N GLN A 226 3.29 -2.39 -19.86
CA GLN A 226 3.87 -1.77 -18.68
C GLN A 226 2.93 -1.92 -17.48
N LEU A 227 3.47 -2.16 -16.27
CA LEU A 227 2.69 -2.49 -15.08
C LEU A 227 1.52 -1.52 -14.83
N GLY A 228 1.77 -0.20 -14.91
CA GLY A 228 0.72 0.80 -14.71
C GLY A 228 -0.39 0.73 -15.72
N GLY A 229 -0.07 0.47 -16.99
CA GLY A 229 -1.04 0.29 -18.06
C GLY A 229 -1.89 -0.96 -17.82
N TYR A 230 -1.26 -2.06 -17.40
CA TYR A 230 -1.98 -3.29 -17.06
C TYR A 230 -2.89 -3.11 -15.85
N LEU A 231 -2.39 -2.53 -14.75
CA LEU A 231 -3.18 -2.29 -13.54
C LEU A 231 -4.35 -1.34 -13.79
N LYS A 232 -4.15 -0.35 -14.66
CA LYS A 232 -5.23 0.57 -15.04
C LYS A 232 -6.40 -0.19 -15.65
N GLU A 233 -6.18 -1.02 -16.66
CA GLU A 233 -7.24 -1.77 -17.34
C GLU A 233 -7.83 -2.89 -16.48
N ALA A 234 -6.96 -3.66 -15.81
CA ALA A 234 -7.38 -4.86 -15.08
C ALA A 234 -8.05 -4.53 -13.74
N VAL A 235 -7.68 -3.39 -13.11
CA VAL A 235 -8.07 -3.05 -11.74
C VAL A 235 -8.66 -1.63 -11.65
N TRP A 236 -7.86 -0.58 -11.93
CA TRP A 236 -8.20 0.79 -11.55
C TRP A 236 -9.43 1.34 -12.27
N ASP A 237 -9.57 1.09 -13.57
CA ASP A 237 -10.75 1.54 -14.32
C ASP A 237 -12.03 0.84 -13.83
N LYS A 238 -11.95 -0.46 -13.50
CA LYS A 238 -13.09 -1.22 -12.96
C LYS A 238 -13.52 -0.74 -11.58
N VAL A 239 -12.54 -0.35 -10.74
CA VAL A 239 -12.76 0.17 -9.39
C VAL A 239 -13.13 1.67 -9.41
N LYS A 240 -12.94 2.36 -10.54
CA LYS A 240 -13.08 3.82 -10.70
C LYS A 240 -12.08 4.58 -9.81
N MET A 241 -10.80 4.38 -10.05
CA MET A 241 -9.67 5.02 -9.37
C MET A 241 -8.94 5.98 -10.33
N PRO A 242 -9.54 7.12 -10.69
CA PRO A 242 -9.06 7.98 -11.77
C PRO A 242 -7.72 8.68 -11.48
N ASP A 243 -7.41 8.89 -10.20
CA ASP A 243 -6.18 9.56 -9.76
C ASP A 243 -5.04 8.58 -9.40
N THR A 244 -5.28 7.27 -9.58
CA THR A 244 -4.27 6.25 -9.28
C THR A 244 -3.35 6.02 -10.46
N THR A 245 -2.04 6.15 -10.24
CA THR A 245 -1.04 6.10 -11.32
C THR A 245 0.36 5.83 -10.79
N PHE A 246 1.29 5.41 -11.67
CA PHE A 246 2.74 5.46 -11.42
C PHE A 246 3.37 6.78 -11.86
N GLU A 247 2.72 7.51 -12.76
CA GLU A 247 3.23 8.77 -13.30
C GLU A 247 2.17 9.87 -13.12
N VAL A 248 2.40 10.79 -12.19
CA VAL A 248 1.50 11.91 -11.96
C VAL A 248 1.71 12.96 -13.05
N SER A 249 0.62 13.35 -13.72
CA SER A 249 0.65 14.42 -14.73
C SER A 249 1.08 15.76 -14.12
N ASP A 250 1.62 16.66 -14.93
CA ASP A 250 2.07 17.97 -14.46
C ASP A 250 0.92 18.79 -13.84
N GLU A 251 -0.30 18.63 -14.36
CA GLU A 251 -1.50 19.25 -13.79
C GLU A 251 -1.78 18.78 -12.37
N ASN A 252 -1.64 17.46 -12.13
CA ASN A 252 -1.93 16.83 -10.84
C ASN A 252 -0.79 16.91 -9.82
N ARG A 253 0.43 17.30 -10.23
CA ARG A 253 1.58 17.46 -9.31
C ARG A 253 1.31 18.44 -8.17
N LYS A 254 0.50 19.47 -8.40
CA LYS A 254 0.09 20.43 -7.38
C LYS A 254 -0.79 19.82 -6.26
N ARG A 255 -1.40 18.65 -6.51
CA ARG A 255 -2.22 17.90 -5.55
C ARG A 255 -1.41 16.93 -4.69
N ILE A 256 -0.10 16.80 -4.90
CA ILE A 256 0.73 15.83 -4.17
C ILE A 256 1.11 16.38 -2.80
N ALA A 257 0.75 15.63 -1.74
CA ALA A 257 1.09 15.96 -0.36
C ALA A 257 2.61 15.95 -0.11
N ARG A 258 3.08 16.95 0.65
CA ARG A 258 4.50 17.17 0.97
C ARG A 258 4.79 16.88 2.44
N PRO A 259 5.94 16.23 2.76
CA PRO A 259 6.33 15.98 4.15
C PRO A 259 6.80 17.26 4.85
N LEU A 260 6.79 17.24 6.18
CA LEU A 260 7.59 18.17 6.97
C LEU A 260 9.08 17.95 6.68
N PRO A 261 9.94 18.99 6.80
CA PRO A 261 11.36 18.87 6.50
C PRO A 261 12.08 17.83 7.39
N LYS A 262 11.63 17.68 8.63
CA LYS A 262 12.26 16.79 9.62
C LYS A 262 11.23 15.88 10.29
N ASP A 263 11.66 14.65 10.58
CA ASP A 263 10.89 13.72 11.41
C ASP A 263 10.85 14.24 12.87
N PRO A 264 9.67 14.48 13.44
CA PRO A 264 9.53 15.07 14.78
C PRO A 264 10.01 14.14 15.92
N ILE A 265 10.19 12.85 15.66
CA ILE A 265 10.72 11.91 16.65
C ILE A 265 12.23 11.86 16.62
N THR A 266 12.84 11.79 15.44
CA THR A 266 14.28 11.55 15.30
C THR A 266 15.09 12.78 14.91
N GLY A 267 14.44 13.86 14.48
CA GLY A 267 15.07 15.07 13.94
C GLY A 267 15.74 14.88 12.57
N ARG A 268 15.65 13.70 11.97
CA ARG A 268 16.27 13.40 10.66
C ARG A 268 15.49 14.05 9.55
N ASP A 269 16.19 14.42 8.47
CA ASP A 269 15.54 14.95 7.27
C ASP A 269 14.54 13.96 6.68
N GLN A 270 13.38 14.46 6.29
CA GLN A 270 12.34 13.69 5.63
C GLN A 270 12.34 13.99 4.14
N ARG A 271 12.36 12.95 3.32
CA ARG A 271 12.25 13.04 1.86
C ARG A 271 11.41 11.88 1.32
N ILE A 272 10.65 12.17 0.27
CA ILE A 272 9.96 11.17 -0.53
C ILE A 272 10.67 11.15 -1.89
N ALA A 273 11.51 10.15 -2.10
CA ALA A 273 12.46 10.11 -3.23
C ALA A 273 11.80 10.27 -4.61
N SER A 274 10.60 9.71 -4.79
CA SER A 274 9.86 9.78 -6.07
C SER A 274 9.27 11.16 -6.38
N LEU A 275 9.27 12.10 -5.43
CA LEU A 275 8.89 13.49 -5.70
C LEU A 275 9.99 14.27 -6.39
N ASP A 276 11.23 13.86 -6.15
CA ASP A 276 12.43 14.57 -6.63
C ASP A 276 13.09 13.90 -7.83
N LYS A 277 12.74 12.64 -8.12
CA LYS A 277 13.37 11.84 -9.19
C LYS A 277 12.32 11.17 -10.06
N LYS A 278 12.56 11.16 -11.37
CA LYS A 278 11.76 10.35 -12.29
C LYS A 278 12.13 8.87 -12.12
N MET A 279 11.10 8.02 -11.99
CA MET A 279 11.28 6.57 -11.96
C MET A 279 11.47 6.03 -13.37
N LYS A 280 12.43 5.12 -13.56
CA LYS A 280 12.76 4.55 -14.87
C LYS A 280 11.94 3.28 -15.18
N PHE A 281 11.30 2.69 -14.15
CA PHE A 281 10.31 1.62 -14.32
C PHE A 281 9.21 1.74 -13.26
N HIS A 282 8.07 1.10 -13.50
CA HIS A 282 6.94 1.04 -12.56
C HIS A 282 7.22 0.03 -11.46
N CYS A 283 7.89 0.44 -10.38
CA CYS A 283 8.22 -0.46 -9.29
C CYS A 283 6.96 -0.95 -8.57
N GLY A 284 6.62 -2.22 -8.74
CA GLY A 284 5.43 -2.85 -8.15
C GLY A 284 5.45 -2.87 -6.62
N GLY A 285 6.62 -2.65 -6.03
CA GLY A 285 6.82 -2.62 -4.60
C GLY A 285 6.54 -1.28 -3.92
N ALA A 286 6.50 -0.12 -4.65
CA ALA A 286 6.41 1.16 -3.94
C ALA A 286 6.06 2.42 -4.77
N CYS A 287 5.93 2.38 -6.10
CA CYS A 287 6.01 3.61 -6.87
C CYS A 287 4.67 4.26 -7.25
N ALA A 288 3.54 3.67 -6.89
CA ALA A 288 2.23 4.22 -7.23
C ALA A 288 1.83 5.40 -6.35
N TYR A 289 0.95 6.22 -6.91
CA TYR A 289 0.26 7.34 -6.27
C TYR A 289 -1.24 7.10 -6.32
N ALA A 290 -1.97 7.57 -5.33
CA ALA A 290 -3.44 7.59 -5.33
C ALA A 290 -3.98 8.64 -4.36
N THR A 291 -5.27 8.97 -4.50
CA THR A 291 -6.04 9.63 -3.45
C THR A 291 -6.50 8.62 -2.40
N VAL A 292 -6.85 9.09 -1.21
CA VAL A 292 -7.48 8.25 -0.18
C VAL A 292 -8.81 7.70 -0.65
N GLY A 293 -9.58 8.48 -1.42
CA GLY A 293 -10.85 8.05 -1.99
C GLY A 293 -10.71 6.88 -2.96
N ASP A 294 -9.74 6.95 -3.88
CA ASP A 294 -9.43 5.85 -4.81
C ASP A 294 -9.06 4.57 -4.05
N TYR A 295 -8.16 4.71 -3.06
CA TYR A 295 -7.70 3.55 -2.31
C TYR A 295 -8.79 2.97 -1.39
N LEU A 296 -9.71 3.80 -0.89
CA LEU A 296 -10.89 3.32 -0.14
C LEU A 296 -11.78 2.43 -1.01
N ARG A 297 -12.02 2.84 -2.25
CA ARG A 297 -12.79 2.02 -3.23
C ARG A 297 -12.08 0.69 -3.50
N PHE A 298 -10.76 0.71 -3.66
CA PHE A 298 -9.95 -0.49 -3.83
C PHE A 298 -10.06 -1.43 -2.61
N GLY A 299 -9.95 -0.88 -1.40
CA GLY A 299 -10.14 -1.64 -0.16
C GLY A 299 -11.56 -2.21 -0.03
N GLN A 300 -12.58 -1.44 -0.41
CA GLN A 300 -13.96 -1.90 -0.40
C GLN A 300 -14.20 -3.02 -1.43
N MET A 301 -13.62 -2.91 -2.63
CA MET A 301 -13.66 -3.97 -3.63
C MET A 301 -13.10 -5.29 -3.08
N LEU A 302 -11.98 -5.25 -2.35
CA LEU A 302 -11.42 -6.44 -1.70
C LEU A 302 -12.34 -6.97 -0.60
N LEU A 303 -12.86 -6.10 0.28
CA LEU A 303 -13.75 -6.48 1.37
C LEU A 303 -15.04 -7.15 0.84
N ASP A 304 -15.53 -6.71 -0.31
CA ASP A 304 -16.74 -7.27 -0.96
C ASP A 304 -16.43 -8.47 -1.88
N GLY A 305 -15.28 -9.14 -1.66
CA GLY A 305 -14.94 -10.36 -2.40
C GLY A 305 -14.61 -10.12 -3.88
N GLY A 306 -13.94 -9.02 -4.16
CA GLY A 306 -13.40 -8.72 -5.49
C GLY A 306 -14.36 -8.00 -6.44
N ILE A 307 -15.42 -7.37 -5.92
CA ILE A 307 -16.44 -6.67 -6.71
C ILE A 307 -16.75 -5.30 -6.11
N ILE A 308 -17.00 -4.30 -6.96
CA ILE A 308 -17.53 -2.98 -6.57
C ILE A 308 -18.37 -2.40 -7.70
N ASP A 309 -19.51 -1.77 -7.40
CA ASP A 309 -20.47 -1.20 -8.40
C ASP A 309 -20.82 -2.19 -9.53
N GLY A 310 -20.93 -3.48 -9.23
CA GLY A 310 -21.18 -4.53 -10.22
C GLY A 310 -19.97 -4.94 -11.07
N ASN A 311 -18.84 -4.25 -10.96
CA ASN A 311 -17.59 -4.57 -11.68
C ASN A 311 -16.73 -5.56 -10.89
N ARG A 312 -16.52 -6.75 -11.45
CA ARG A 312 -15.67 -7.78 -10.85
C ARG A 312 -14.22 -7.62 -11.29
N VAL A 313 -13.33 -7.57 -10.31
CA VAL A 313 -11.86 -7.57 -10.48
C VAL A 313 -11.30 -8.97 -10.24
N LEU A 314 -11.68 -9.59 -9.12
CA LEU A 314 -11.29 -10.95 -8.71
C LEU A 314 -12.53 -11.76 -8.31
N SER A 315 -12.41 -13.07 -8.33
CA SER A 315 -13.43 -13.95 -7.74
C SER A 315 -13.41 -13.88 -6.21
N PRO A 316 -14.52 -14.12 -5.51
CA PRO A 316 -14.53 -14.13 -4.06
C PRO A 316 -13.61 -15.21 -3.49
N LYS A 317 -13.39 -16.32 -4.20
CA LYS A 317 -12.47 -17.37 -3.77
C LYS A 317 -11.01 -16.91 -3.85
N THR A 318 -10.63 -16.18 -4.90
CA THR A 318 -9.29 -15.62 -5.04
C THR A 318 -9.00 -14.59 -3.95
N VAL A 319 -9.96 -13.73 -3.63
CA VAL A 319 -9.81 -12.79 -2.51
C VAL A 319 -9.66 -13.53 -1.19
N ALA A 320 -10.47 -14.55 -0.91
CA ALA A 320 -10.35 -15.37 0.30
C ALA A 320 -8.99 -16.06 0.40
N VAL A 321 -8.44 -16.56 -0.71
CA VAL A 321 -7.08 -17.11 -0.77
C VAL A 321 -6.05 -16.01 -0.53
N MET A 322 -6.18 -14.85 -1.20
CA MET A 322 -5.27 -13.73 -1.06
C MET A 322 -5.13 -13.26 0.39
N THR A 323 -6.23 -13.25 1.13
CA THR A 323 -6.32 -12.77 2.52
C THR A 323 -6.23 -13.89 3.58
N SER A 324 -5.79 -15.09 3.18
CA SER A 324 -5.45 -16.19 4.09
C SER A 324 -3.96 -16.18 4.42
N ASP A 325 -3.55 -16.82 5.52
CA ASP A 325 -2.13 -17.03 5.81
C ASP A 325 -1.49 -18.05 4.85
N HIS A 326 -0.38 -17.67 4.23
CA HIS A 326 0.40 -18.49 3.32
C HIS A 326 1.77 -18.89 3.86
N LEU A 327 2.07 -18.57 5.11
CA LEU A 327 3.36 -18.91 5.70
C LEU A 327 3.36 -20.33 6.26
N GLY A 328 2.29 -20.72 6.97
CA GLY A 328 2.24 -22.01 7.63
C GLY A 328 3.32 -22.15 8.73
N PRO A 329 3.42 -23.33 9.36
CA PRO A 329 4.31 -23.56 10.50
C PRO A 329 5.79 -23.68 10.13
N ASP A 330 6.11 -24.07 8.90
CA ASP A 330 7.48 -24.38 8.46
C ASP A 330 8.26 -23.16 7.97
N ILE A 331 7.57 -22.04 7.75
CA ILE A 331 8.20 -20.79 7.29
C ILE A 331 8.44 -19.88 8.49
N LYS A 332 9.71 -19.48 8.67
CA LYS A 332 10.06 -18.51 9.71
C LYS A 332 9.37 -17.17 9.45
N ASN A 333 8.37 -16.86 10.25
CA ASN A 333 7.59 -15.62 10.16
C ASN A 333 8.32 -14.45 10.82
N GLN A 334 8.64 -13.40 10.06
CA GLN A 334 9.25 -12.16 10.54
C GLN A 334 8.35 -10.93 10.31
N VAL A 335 7.06 -11.12 10.05
CA VAL A 335 6.09 -10.04 9.78
C VAL A 335 6.04 -9.04 10.93
N ALA A 336 6.04 -9.51 12.18
CA ALA A 336 6.04 -8.69 13.39
C ALA A 336 7.18 -7.65 13.41
N GLY A 337 8.35 -7.98 12.88
CA GLY A 337 9.50 -7.06 12.81
C GLY A 337 9.32 -5.85 11.88
N THR A 338 8.23 -5.78 11.11
CA THR A 338 7.98 -4.67 10.18
C THR A 338 7.32 -3.47 10.84
N GLU A 339 6.42 -3.70 11.79
CA GLU A 339 5.68 -2.66 12.53
C GLU A 339 5.40 -3.15 13.97
N PRO A 340 5.41 -2.26 14.99
CA PRO A 340 5.22 -2.65 16.40
C PRO A 340 3.90 -3.36 16.71
N HIS A 341 2.88 -3.14 15.90
CA HIS A 341 1.52 -3.67 16.10
C HIS A 341 1.20 -4.91 15.24
N ARG A 342 2.22 -5.61 14.73
CA ARG A 342 2.03 -6.81 13.88
C ARG A 342 2.39 -8.12 14.57
N ASP A 343 2.45 -8.14 15.88
CA ASP A 343 2.53 -9.39 16.61
C ASP A 343 1.26 -10.23 16.33
N GLY A 344 1.44 -11.52 16.08
CA GLY A 344 0.33 -12.43 15.75
C GLY A 344 -0.22 -12.31 14.32
N TYR A 345 0.50 -11.61 13.42
CA TYR A 345 0.17 -11.60 12.00
C TYR A 345 0.98 -12.65 11.22
N GLY A 346 0.30 -13.31 10.28
CA GLY A 346 0.87 -14.03 9.15
C GLY A 346 0.90 -13.16 7.90
N PHE A 347 1.06 -13.80 6.73
CA PHE A 347 1.12 -13.09 5.46
C PHE A 347 0.41 -13.86 4.36
N GLY A 348 -0.49 -13.17 3.68
CA GLY A 348 -1.22 -13.65 2.53
C GLY A 348 -0.47 -13.37 1.20
N LEU A 349 -1.22 -13.19 0.12
CA LEU A 349 -0.67 -12.84 -1.19
C LEU A 349 -0.59 -11.31 -1.33
N GLY A 350 0.41 -10.69 -0.65
CA GLY A 350 0.67 -9.26 -0.70
C GLY A 350 0.07 -8.43 0.46
N VAL A 351 -0.52 -9.06 1.46
CA VAL A 351 -1.08 -8.45 2.66
C VAL A 351 -0.67 -9.19 3.92
N ALA A 352 -0.47 -8.48 5.04
CA ALA A 352 -0.39 -9.11 6.35
C ALA A 352 -1.80 -9.44 6.83
N VAL A 353 -1.97 -10.58 7.49
CA VAL A 353 -3.27 -11.11 7.94
C VAL A 353 -3.18 -11.41 9.43
N ARG A 354 -4.12 -10.91 10.24
CA ARG A 354 -4.19 -11.20 11.68
C ARG A 354 -4.63 -12.63 11.92
N LEU A 355 -3.83 -13.39 12.65
CA LEU A 355 -4.11 -14.82 12.91
C LEU A 355 -4.85 -15.04 14.22
N HIS A 356 -4.68 -14.15 15.20
CA HIS A 356 -5.21 -14.29 16.55
C HIS A 356 -5.69 -12.95 17.09
N ASP A 357 -6.82 -12.97 17.80
CA ASP A 357 -7.27 -11.84 18.60
C ASP A 357 -6.38 -11.67 19.83
N GLY A 358 -6.16 -10.43 20.28
CA GLY A 358 -5.46 -10.12 21.52
C GLY A 358 -3.93 -10.27 21.52
N VAL A 359 -3.32 -10.82 20.45
CA VAL A 359 -1.84 -10.91 20.35
C VAL A 359 -1.24 -9.59 19.91
N ALA A 360 -1.83 -8.95 18.89
CA ALA A 360 -1.44 -7.60 18.50
C ALA A 360 -1.83 -6.57 19.56
N ALA A 361 -0.97 -5.59 19.82
CA ALA A 361 -1.22 -4.53 20.80
C ALA A 361 -2.22 -3.45 20.32
N THR A 362 -2.95 -3.72 19.24
CA THR A 362 -3.95 -2.82 18.65
C THR A 362 -5.27 -3.55 18.45
N PRO A 363 -6.42 -2.84 18.57
CA PRO A 363 -7.72 -3.41 18.23
C PRO A 363 -7.77 -3.94 16.80
N GLY A 364 -8.66 -4.88 16.54
CA GLY A 364 -8.89 -5.54 15.26
C GLY A 364 -9.39 -6.95 15.46
N SER A 365 -9.83 -7.61 14.40
CA SER A 365 -10.42 -8.95 14.44
C SER A 365 -9.53 -9.96 13.71
N LYS A 366 -9.58 -11.22 14.13
CA LYS A 366 -8.96 -12.31 13.37
C LYS A 366 -9.42 -12.26 11.91
N GLY A 367 -8.47 -12.30 10.98
CA GLY A 367 -8.74 -12.19 9.55
C GLY A 367 -8.68 -10.75 9.02
N ASP A 368 -8.48 -9.72 9.87
CA ASP A 368 -8.17 -8.39 9.34
C ASP A 368 -6.89 -8.45 8.50
N TYR A 369 -6.84 -7.66 7.44
CA TYR A 369 -5.67 -7.61 6.57
C TYR A 369 -5.26 -6.18 6.27
N THR A 370 -3.95 -6.00 6.14
CA THR A 370 -3.34 -4.67 6.09
C THR A 370 -2.02 -4.67 5.33
N TRP A 371 -1.67 -3.52 4.78
CA TRP A 371 -0.29 -3.13 4.53
C TRP A 371 -0.16 -1.62 4.51
N ASN A 372 1.02 -1.10 4.88
CA ASN A 372 1.25 0.32 5.06
C ASN A 372 2.35 0.84 4.14
N GLY A 373 2.32 2.14 3.84
CA GLY A 373 3.34 2.82 3.04
C GLY A 373 4.44 3.48 3.87
N ALA A 374 5.70 3.33 3.47
CA ALA A 374 6.82 3.95 4.16
C ALA A 374 6.74 5.49 4.22
N ASN A 375 5.94 6.10 3.36
CA ASN A 375 5.75 7.55 3.31
C ASN A 375 4.61 8.08 4.19
N GLY A 376 3.99 7.23 5.02
CA GLY A 376 2.98 7.63 6.00
C GLY A 376 1.58 7.07 5.74
N THR A 377 1.28 6.62 4.52
CA THR A 377 -0.02 6.05 4.18
C THR A 377 -0.30 4.75 4.92
N SER A 378 -1.57 4.48 5.21
CA SER A 378 -2.04 3.28 5.91
C SER A 378 -3.35 2.78 5.35
N PHE A 379 -3.52 1.46 5.35
CA PHE A 379 -4.72 0.77 4.94
C PHE A 379 -4.94 -0.47 5.81
N TRP A 380 -6.17 -0.70 6.22
CA TRP A 380 -6.62 -2.01 6.69
C TRP A 380 -8.07 -2.25 6.35
N ALA A 381 -8.43 -3.51 6.23
CA ALA A 381 -9.80 -3.99 6.13
C ALA A 381 -10.04 -5.06 7.17
N ASP A 382 -11.17 -4.98 7.84
CA ASP A 382 -11.64 -5.93 8.85
C ASP A 382 -12.93 -6.58 8.34
N PRO A 383 -12.85 -7.81 7.79
CA PRO A 383 -14.01 -8.50 7.27
C PRO A 383 -15.07 -8.82 8.32
N GLN A 384 -14.68 -9.06 9.58
CA GLN A 384 -15.62 -9.34 10.66
C GLN A 384 -16.48 -8.13 10.95
N GLU A 385 -15.89 -6.94 10.97
CA GLU A 385 -16.57 -5.68 11.22
C GLU A 385 -17.10 -4.99 9.94
N ARG A 386 -16.89 -5.59 8.77
CA ARG A 386 -17.24 -4.98 7.47
C ARG A 386 -16.62 -3.60 7.28
N LEU A 387 -15.44 -3.39 7.80
CA LEU A 387 -14.75 -2.10 7.94
C LEU A 387 -13.60 -1.97 6.96
N VAL A 388 -13.48 -0.81 6.33
CA VAL A 388 -12.30 -0.39 5.55
C VAL A 388 -11.85 0.97 6.02
N VAL A 389 -10.56 1.12 6.28
CA VAL A 389 -9.95 2.39 6.67
C VAL A 389 -8.73 2.69 5.81
N VAL A 390 -8.65 3.95 5.35
CA VAL A 390 -7.48 4.47 4.63
C VAL A 390 -7.07 5.80 5.25
N VAL A 391 -5.79 5.94 5.51
CA VAL A 391 -5.19 7.19 6.00
C VAL A 391 -4.09 7.60 5.05
N GLY A 392 -4.23 8.78 4.46
CA GLY A 392 -3.20 9.44 3.66
C GLY A 392 -2.50 10.52 4.48
N THR A 393 -1.19 10.43 4.65
CA THR A 393 -0.34 11.51 5.15
C THR A 393 1.04 11.41 4.50
N ALA A 394 1.76 12.53 4.41
CA ALA A 394 3.14 12.58 3.94
C ALA A 394 4.10 12.65 5.13
N ALA A 395 4.34 11.51 5.79
CA ALA A 395 5.16 11.41 7.01
C ALA A 395 6.12 10.20 6.91
N PRO A 396 7.20 10.28 6.11
CA PRO A 396 8.11 9.14 5.86
C PRO A 396 8.97 8.74 7.06
N GLY A 397 9.04 9.55 8.12
CA GLY A 397 9.82 9.30 9.32
C GLY A 397 9.25 8.25 10.27
N GLN A 398 9.84 8.10 11.45
CA GLN A 398 9.39 7.15 12.47
C GLN A 398 7.99 7.50 13.03
N ILE A 399 7.60 8.76 12.93
CA ILE A 399 6.29 9.26 13.39
C ILE A 399 5.10 8.48 12.78
N ARG A 400 5.24 7.92 11.55
CA ARG A 400 4.20 7.12 10.91
C ARG A 400 3.74 5.92 11.73
N LYS A 401 4.64 5.31 12.52
CA LYS A 401 4.31 4.16 13.37
C LYS A 401 3.35 4.55 14.49
N TYR A 402 3.61 5.70 15.09
CA TYR A 402 2.74 6.29 16.11
C TYR A 402 1.32 6.55 15.58
N TYR A 403 1.18 7.16 14.39
CA TYR A 403 -0.17 7.42 13.85
C TYR A 403 -0.95 6.15 13.57
N ARG A 404 -0.30 5.11 13.08
CA ARG A 404 -0.96 3.84 12.77
C ARG A 404 -1.55 3.18 14.00
N GLU A 405 -0.81 3.18 15.07
CA GLU A 405 -1.26 2.68 16.37
C GLU A 405 -2.43 3.51 16.91
N GLN A 406 -2.28 4.84 16.90
CA GLN A 406 -3.33 5.75 17.38
C GLN A 406 -4.59 5.66 16.52
N MET A 407 -4.48 5.60 15.20
CA MET A 407 -5.63 5.48 14.32
C MET A 407 -6.40 4.18 14.53
N GLY A 408 -5.73 3.06 14.76
CA GLY A 408 -6.39 1.81 15.16
C GLY A 408 -7.25 2.01 16.41
N ALA A 409 -6.65 2.54 17.48
CA ALA A 409 -7.36 2.79 18.74
C ALA A 409 -8.54 3.77 18.58
N LEU A 410 -8.37 4.85 17.82
CA LEU A 410 -9.40 5.89 17.61
C LEU A 410 -10.58 5.36 16.80
N VAL A 411 -10.33 4.61 15.72
CA VAL A 411 -11.37 4.08 14.84
C VAL A 411 -12.20 3.02 15.57
N TYR A 412 -11.57 1.99 16.12
CA TYR A 412 -12.30 0.95 16.86
C TYR A 412 -12.92 1.49 18.15
N GLY A 413 -12.27 2.46 18.82
CA GLY A 413 -12.82 3.12 20.00
C GLY A 413 -14.03 4.04 19.71
N ALA A 414 -14.32 4.35 18.46
CA ALA A 414 -15.53 5.07 18.05
C ALA A 414 -16.71 4.14 17.73
N MET A 415 -16.50 2.83 17.61
CA MET A 415 -17.55 1.84 17.37
C MET A 415 -18.44 1.69 18.61
N THR A 416 -19.74 1.57 18.38
CA THR A 416 -20.77 1.37 19.41
C THR A 416 -21.39 -0.01 19.39
N GLU A 417 -21.18 -0.75 18.30
CA GLU A 417 -21.67 -2.12 18.13
C GLU A 417 -20.72 -2.95 17.27
N LEU A 418 -20.61 -4.22 17.55
CA LEU A 418 -19.91 -5.20 16.70
C LEU A 418 -20.88 -5.76 15.66
N ARG A 419 -20.34 -6.23 14.54
CA ARG A 419 -21.15 -7.00 13.57
C ARG A 419 -21.30 -8.43 14.08
N ASP A 420 -22.54 -8.90 14.11
CA ASP A 420 -22.87 -10.24 14.53
C ASP A 420 -22.47 -11.26 13.43
N GLU A 421 -21.90 -12.40 13.82
CA GLU A 421 -21.55 -13.48 12.88
C GLU A 421 -22.79 -14.03 12.13
N SER A 422 -24.01 -13.82 12.66
CA SER A 422 -25.26 -14.25 12.06
C SER A 422 -25.67 -13.44 10.83
N THR A 423 -24.99 -12.33 10.49
CA THR A 423 -25.27 -11.45 9.34
C THR A 423 -24.37 -11.69 8.12
N LYS A 424 -23.59 -12.77 8.15
CA LYS A 424 -22.70 -13.20 7.04
C LYS A 424 -23.40 -14.04 6.00
#